data_64973c070ace4443d1cf9d005d033fe9
#
_entry.id   64973c070ace4443d1cf9d005d033fe9
#
_cell.length_a   1.000
_cell.length_b   1.000
_cell.length_c   1.000
_cell.angle_alpha   90.00
_cell.angle_beta   90.00
_cell.angle_gamma   90.00
#
_symmetry.space_group_name_H-M   'P 1'
#
loop_
_entity.id
_entity.type
_entity.pdbx_description
1 polymer ?
#
loop_
_entity_poly.entity_id
_entity_poly.type
_entity_poly.pdbx_seq_one_letter_code
_entity_poly.pdbx_strand_id
1 'polypeptide(L)'
;TGRNTNLMTAAASCTLNALKVLSGLDDAMLLIAPVVLEPILRLKKDIYGSDKPLLSLEEVLISLSISAVTNTMADIALKNLDRLSGCEAHSTVILSPGDDIVCKKLGYNLTCEPAFASNDLYDGK
;
A
#
# COMPACT_ATOMS: atom_id res chain seq x y z
N THR A 1 2.84 2.80 -10.21
CA THR A 1 4.04 2.75 -9.38
C THR A 1 3.76 3.30 -7.99
N GLY A 2 4.55 2.85 -7.04
CA GLY A 2 4.47 3.34 -5.67
C GLY A 2 5.79 3.13 -4.95
N ARG A 3 6.01 3.92 -3.92
CA ARG A 3 7.22 3.83 -3.09
C ARG A 3 6.84 4.15 -1.65
N ASN A 4 7.73 3.83 -0.72
CA ASN A 4 7.51 4.21 0.67
C ASN A 4 7.37 5.73 0.76
N THR A 5 6.38 6.16 1.50
CA THR A 5 6.14 7.58 1.77
C THR A 5 6.28 7.83 3.27
N ASN A 6 5.91 9.03 3.72
CA ASN A 6 5.85 9.32 5.17
C ASN A 6 4.72 8.59 5.87
N LEU A 7 3.76 8.05 5.12
CA LEU A 7 2.51 7.53 5.67
C LEU A 7 2.36 6.04 5.48
N MET A 8 2.86 5.48 4.36
CA MET A 8 2.57 4.10 4.02
C MET A 8 3.68 3.43 3.23
N THR A 9 3.64 2.11 3.17
CA THR A 9 4.64 1.31 2.46
C THR A 9 4.47 1.44 0.94
N ALA A 10 5.50 1.02 0.21
CA ALA A 10 5.48 1.03 -1.26
C ALA A 10 4.33 0.19 -1.82
N ALA A 11 4.06 -0.98 -1.22
CA ALA A 11 2.95 -1.84 -1.65
C ALA A 11 1.61 -1.13 -1.50
N ALA A 12 1.42 -0.42 -0.39
CA ALA A 12 0.19 0.34 -0.14
C ALA A 12 0.04 1.49 -1.13
N SER A 13 1.11 2.27 -1.34
CA SER A 13 1.11 3.37 -2.31
C SER A 13 0.79 2.88 -3.71
N CYS A 14 1.44 1.81 -4.13
CA CYS A 14 1.25 1.24 -5.46
C CYS A 14 -0.19 0.78 -5.66
N THR A 15 -0.76 0.13 -4.65
CA THR A 15 -2.13 -0.37 -4.72
C THR A 15 -3.14 0.77 -4.83
N LEU A 16 -2.98 1.84 -4.04
CA LEU A 16 -3.85 3.01 -4.15
C LEU A 16 -3.74 3.67 -5.53
N ASN A 17 -2.52 3.80 -6.06
CA ASN A 17 -2.32 4.37 -7.39
C ASN A 17 -2.97 3.52 -8.47
N ALA A 18 -2.86 2.19 -8.38
CA ALA A 18 -3.48 1.27 -9.31
C ALA A 18 -5.01 1.39 -9.25
N LEU A 19 -5.58 1.49 -8.06
CA LEU A 19 -7.02 1.65 -7.89
C LEU A 19 -7.52 2.95 -8.50
N LYS A 20 -6.76 4.03 -8.38
CA LYS A 20 -7.10 5.30 -9.03
C LYS A 20 -7.15 5.15 -10.54
N VAL A 21 -6.16 4.50 -11.13
CA VAL A 21 -6.11 4.27 -12.58
C VAL A 21 -7.29 3.42 -13.02
N LEU A 22 -7.54 2.30 -12.35
CA LEU A 22 -8.63 1.39 -12.69
C LEU A 22 -10.01 2.02 -12.50
N SER A 23 -10.12 2.99 -11.62
CA SER A 23 -11.37 3.69 -11.32
C SER A 23 -11.56 4.97 -12.14
N GLY A 24 -10.56 5.35 -12.93
CA GLY A 24 -10.62 6.59 -13.72
C GLY A 24 -10.52 7.84 -12.87
N LEU A 25 -9.82 7.77 -11.73
CA LEU A 25 -9.69 8.89 -10.80
C LEU A 25 -8.36 9.61 -11.01
N ASP A 26 -8.34 10.91 -10.68
CA ASP A 26 -7.15 11.74 -10.79
C ASP A 26 -6.08 11.30 -9.78
N ASP A 27 -4.82 11.30 -10.21
CA ASP A 27 -3.68 10.96 -9.34
C ASP A 27 -3.59 11.84 -8.10
N ALA A 28 -3.96 13.10 -8.21
CA ALA A 28 -3.90 14.04 -7.09
C ALA A 28 -5.00 13.82 -6.06
N MET A 29 -5.97 12.97 -6.36
CA MET A 29 -7.10 12.74 -5.47
C MET A 29 -6.68 11.94 -4.25
N LEU A 30 -7.12 12.39 -3.07
CA LEU A 30 -6.91 11.65 -1.82
C LEU A 30 -8.09 10.71 -1.61
N LEU A 31 -7.83 9.41 -1.62
CA LEU A 31 -8.85 8.40 -1.35
C LEU A 31 -9.11 8.25 0.15
N ILE A 32 -8.10 8.53 0.95
CA ILE A 32 -8.18 8.41 2.40
C ILE A 32 -7.75 9.73 3.01
N ALA A 33 -8.63 10.35 3.78
CA ALA A 33 -8.32 11.61 4.44
C ALA A 33 -7.26 11.42 5.54
N PRO A 34 -6.33 12.39 5.73
CA PRO A 34 -5.34 12.29 6.79
C PRO A 34 -5.94 12.06 8.17
N VAL A 35 -7.13 12.57 8.43
CA VAL A 35 -7.82 12.39 9.70
C VAL A 35 -8.10 10.92 10.01
N VAL A 36 -8.18 10.07 8.99
CA VAL A 36 -8.36 8.62 9.16
C VAL A 36 -7.03 7.94 9.42
N LEU A 37 -5.95 8.41 8.78
CA LEU A 37 -4.63 7.78 8.87
C LEU A 37 -3.88 8.16 10.14
N GLU A 38 -4.01 9.40 10.60
CA GLU A 38 -3.25 9.91 11.73
C GLU A 38 -3.43 9.14 13.03
N PRO A 39 -4.66 8.76 13.43
CA PRO A 39 -4.83 7.98 14.65
C PRO A 39 -4.11 6.63 14.60
N ILE A 40 -4.08 5.99 13.44
CA ILE A 40 -3.42 4.70 13.26
C ILE A 40 -1.91 4.86 13.39
N LEU A 41 -1.35 5.90 12.76
CA LEU A 41 0.08 6.20 12.86
C LEU A 41 0.47 6.53 14.30
N ARG A 42 -0.36 7.28 15.00
CA ARG A 42 -0.12 7.62 16.40
C ARG A 42 -0.12 6.38 17.28
N LEU A 43 -1.07 5.48 17.06
CA LEU A 43 -1.14 4.23 17.80
C LEU A 43 0.15 3.41 17.58
N LYS A 44 0.61 3.31 16.34
CA LYS A 44 1.82 2.56 16.02
C LYS A 44 3.04 3.18 16.68
N LYS A 45 3.11 4.49 16.74
CA LYS A 45 4.22 5.19 17.37
C LYS A 45 4.17 5.08 18.90
N ASP A 46 3.03 5.39 19.49
CA ASP A 46 2.91 5.55 20.94
C ASP A 46 2.78 4.22 21.67
N ILE A 47 2.07 3.27 21.10
CA ILE A 47 1.78 2.00 21.77
C ILE A 47 2.77 0.93 21.34
N TYR A 48 3.08 0.83 20.05
CA TYR A 48 3.99 -0.19 19.53
C TYR A 48 5.44 0.28 19.42
N GLY A 49 5.71 1.55 19.73
CA GLY A 49 7.08 2.06 19.83
C GLY A 49 7.81 2.24 18.51
N SER A 50 7.09 2.33 17.38
CA SER A 50 7.72 2.56 16.09
C SER A 50 8.20 4.00 15.97
N ASP A 51 9.49 4.21 15.69
CA ASP A 51 10.04 5.57 15.49
C ASP A 51 9.51 6.22 14.22
N LYS A 52 9.39 5.44 13.15
CA LYS A 52 8.91 5.91 11.85
C LYS A 52 7.81 4.98 11.35
N PRO A 53 6.61 5.07 11.93
CA PRO A 53 5.55 4.15 11.57
C PRO A 53 5.07 4.41 10.15
N LEU A 54 4.88 3.31 9.40
CA LEU A 54 4.26 3.33 8.09
C LEU A 54 3.06 2.40 8.11
N LEU A 55 2.01 2.78 7.43
CA LEU A 55 0.84 1.92 7.29
C LEU A 55 1.14 0.80 6.29
N SER A 56 0.84 -0.43 6.68
CA SER A 56 0.94 -1.59 5.80
C SER A 56 -0.19 -1.57 4.78
N LEU A 57 -0.07 -2.41 3.75
CA LEU A 57 -1.12 -2.55 2.75
C LEU A 57 -2.47 -2.92 3.40
N GLU A 58 -2.47 -3.86 4.34
CA GLU A 58 -3.70 -4.24 5.03
C GLU A 58 -4.33 -3.08 5.78
N GLU A 59 -3.51 -2.31 6.50
CA GLU A 59 -4.00 -1.15 7.25
C GLU A 59 -4.57 -0.08 6.33
N VAL A 60 -3.96 0.12 5.17
CA VAL A 60 -4.45 1.07 4.18
C VAL A 60 -5.78 0.60 3.58
N LEU A 61 -5.93 -0.68 3.29
CA LEU A 61 -7.19 -1.21 2.77
C LEU A 61 -8.32 -1.10 3.80
N ILE A 62 -8.01 -1.33 5.07
CA ILE A 62 -8.98 -1.12 6.16
C ILE A 62 -9.40 0.36 6.22
N SER A 63 -8.43 1.26 6.14
CA SER A 63 -8.68 2.69 6.14
C SER A 63 -9.53 3.13 4.94
N LEU A 64 -9.26 2.53 3.79
CA LEU A 64 -10.05 2.78 2.57
C LEU A 64 -11.50 2.34 2.77
N SER A 65 -11.72 1.17 3.38
CA SER A 65 -13.06 0.67 3.69
C SER A 65 -13.83 1.63 4.59
N ILE A 66 -13.16 2.17 5.59
CA ILE A 66 -13.76 3.12 6.51
C ILE A 66 -14.10 4.42 5.75
N SER A 67 -13.17 4.90 4.93
CA SER A 67 -13.37 6.12 4.16
C SER A 67 -14.52 6.00 3.15
N ALA A 68 -14.72 4.81 2.62
CA ALA A 68 -15.76 4.56 1.62
C ALA A 68 -17.17 4.80 2.16
N VAL A 69 -17.35 4.77 3.48
CA VAL A 69 -18.66 5.01 4.10
C VAL A 69 -19.17 6.43 3.79
N THR A 70 -18.24 7.40 3.75
CA THR A 70 -18.61 8.80 3.55
C THR A 70 -17.98 9.45 2.33
N ASN A 71 -17.08 8.75 1.64
CA ASN A 71 -16.37 9.27 0.48
C ASN A 71 -16.69 8.42 -0.75
N THR A 72 -17.42 8.99 -1.69
CA THR A 72 -17.86 8.30 -2.90
C THR A 72 -16.67 7.80 -3.73
N MET A 73 -15.58 8.56 -3.81
CA MET A 73 -14.40 8.17 -4.59
C MET A 73 -13.69 6.98 -3.95
N ALA A 74 -13.61 6.95 -2.63
CA ALA A 74 -13.08 5.80 -1.91
C ALA A 74 -13.94 4.55 -2.14
N ASP A 75 -15.25 4.72 -2.15
CA ASP A 75 -16.18 3.62 -2.43
C ASP A 75 -16.00 3.07 -3.85
N ILE A 76 -15.84 3.95 -4.84
CA ILE A 76 -15.58 3.54 -6.22
C ILE A 76 -14.26 2.75 -6.29
N ALA A 77 -13.20 3.25 -5.65
CA ALA A 77 -11.91 2.57 -5.64
C ALA A 77 -12.03 1.20 -4.97
N LEU A 78 -12.73 1.13 -3.84
CA LEU A 78 -12.91 -0.13 -3.10
C LEU A 78 -13.64 -1.17 -3.94
N LYS A 79 -14.63 -0.76 -4.72
CA LYS A 79 -15.39 -1.65 -5.59
C LYS A 79 -14.56 -2.22 -6.74
N ASN A 80 -13.42 -1.63 -7.03
CA ASN A 80 -12.51 -2.07 -8.09
C ASN A 80 -11.36 -2.94 -7.58
N LEU A 81 -11.36 -3.33 -6.30
CA LEU A 81 -10.29 -4.19 -5.75
C LEU A 81 -10.11 -5.49 -6.53
N ASP A 82 -11.20 -6.11 -6.96
CA ASP A 82 -11.15 -7.37 -7.70
C ASP A 82 -10.47 -7.22 -9.06
N ARG A 83 -10.41 -6.02 -9.61
CA ARG A 83 -9.74 -5.74 -10.89
C ARG A 83 -8.22 -5.75 -10.77
N LEU A 84 -7.69 -5.77 -9.56
CA LEU A 84 -6.25 -5.93 -9.33
C LEU A 84 -5.79 -7.35 -9.60
N SER A 85 -6.70 -8.33 -9.58
CA SER A 85 -6.36 -9.72 -9.83
C SER A 85 -5.77 -9.89 -11.24
N GLY A 86 -4.64 -10.56 -11.32
CA GLY A 86 -3.93 -10.76 -12.58
C GLY A 86 -3.02 -9.62 -13.00
N CYS A 87 -3.00 -8.52 -12.26
CA CYS A 87 -2.08 -7.42 -12.56
C CYS A 87 -0.63 -7.83 -12.28
N GLU A 88 0.28 -7.42 -13.17
CA GLU A 88 1.70 -7.62 -12.96
C GLU A 88 2.22 -6.57 -11.99
N ALA A 89 2.99 -6.99 -11.01
CA ALA A 89 3.63 -6.07 -10.07
C ALA A 89 5.09 -6.45 -9.91
N HIS A 90 5.96 -5.45 -9.93
CA HIS A 90 7.39 -5.65 -9.75
C HIS A 90 7.89 -4.73 -8.63
N SER A 91 8.57 -5.31 -7.66
CA SER A 91 9.13 -4.57 -6.53
C SER A 91 10.65 -4.60 -6.56
N THR A 92 11.27 -3.42 -6.40
CA THR A 92 12.71 -3.29 -6.24
C THR A 92 13.11 -3.22 -4.77
N VAL A 93 12.14 -3.33 -3.86
CA VAL A 93 12.39 -3.38 -2.42
C VAL A 93 11.81 -4.68 -1.86
N ILE A 94 12.35 -5.14 -0.75
CA ILE A 94 11.81 -6.31 -0.06
C ILE A 94 10.52 -5.91 0.63
N LEU A 95 9.44 -6.61 0.32
CA LEU A 95 8.16 -6.38 0.97
C LEU A 95 8.15 -7.05 2.33
N SER A 96 7.43 -6.46 3.29
CA SER A 96 7.17 -7.14 4.56
C SER A 96 6.35 -8.40 4.30
N PRO A 97 6.46 -9.43 5.17
CA PRO A 97 5.64 -10.63 5.01
C PRO A 97 4.15 -10.33 4.93
N GLY A 98 3.67 -9.37 5.71
CA GLY A 98 2.26 -8.96 5.68
C GLY A 98 1.85 -8.37 4.34
N ASP A 99 2.65 -7.46 3.81
CA ASP A 99 2.37 -6.84 2.50
C ASP A 99 2.42 -7.89 1.38
N ASP A 100 3.40 -8.80 1.43
CA ASP A 100 3.53 -9.87 0.45
C ASP A 100 2.28 -10.76 0.44
N ILE A 101 1.80 -11.15 1.62
CA ILE A 101 0.60 -11.98 1.73
C ILE A 101 -0.61 -11.27 1.15
N VAL A 102 -0.80 -9.99 1.46
CA VAL A 102 -1.96 -9.24 0.98
C VAL A 102 -1.88 -9.04 -0.53
N CYS A 103 -0.70 -8.74 -1.07
CA CYS A 103 -0.52 -8.64 -2.53
C CYS A 103 -0.94 -9.92 -3.23
N LYS A 104 -0.57 -11.08 -2.69
CA LYS A 104 -0.95 -12.37 -3.25
C LYS A 104 -2.46 -12.60 -3.14
N LYS A 105 -3.07 -12.21 -2.03
CA LYS A 105 -4.52 -12.34 -1.86
C LYS A 105 -5.30 -11.41 -2.79
N LEU A 106 -4.74 -10.27 -3.15
CA LEU A 106 -5.32 -9.38 -4.15
C LEU A 106 -5.19 -9.94 -5.57
N GLY A 107 -4.35 -10.96 -5.75
CA GLY A 107 -4.19 -11.62 -7.03
C GLY A 107 -3.09 -11.04 -7.90
N TYR A 108 -2.17 -10.26 -7.34
CA TYR A 108 -1.01 -9.76 -8.09
C TYR A 108 -0.10 -10.90 -8.51
N ASN A 109 0.41 -10.81 -9.74
CA ASN A 109 1.58 -11.57 -10.18
C ASN A 109 2.80 -10.77 -9.77
N LEU A 110 3.34 -11.08 -8.60
CA LEU A 110 4.35 -10.27 -7.95
C LEU A 110 5.74 -10.82 -8.21
N THR A 111 6.63 -9.95 -8.70
CA THR A 111 8.06 -10.21 -8.83
C THR A 111 8.80 -9.25 -7.91
N CYS A 112 9.72 -9.79 -7.10
CA CYS A 112 10.48 -8.97 -6.17
C CYS A 112 11.98 -9.15 -6.42
N GLU A 113 12.65 -8.07 -6.84
CA GLU A 113 14.09 -8.06 -7.06
C GLU A 113 14.68 -6.84 -6.35
N PRO A 114 15.03 -6.95 -5.08
CA PRO A 114 15.60 -5.82 -4.36
C PRO A 114 16.90 -5.35 -4.99
N ALA A 115 17.00 -4.06 -5.26
CA ALA A 115 18.16 -3.49 -5.92
C ALA A 115 19.45 -3.71 -5.15
N PHE A 116 19.40 -3.66 -3.82
CA PHE A 116 20.58 -3.86 -3.00
C PHE A 116 21.02 -5.31 -2.94
N ALA A 117 20.15 -6.26 -3.23
CA ALA A 117 20.48 -7.67 -3.18
C ALA A 117 21.45 -8.07 -4.28
N SER A 118 21.54 -7.29 -5.33
CA SER A 118 22.46 -7.61 -6.41
C SER A 118 23.88 -7.20 -6.08
N ASN A 119 24.15 -6.59 -4.98
CA ASN A 119 25.44 -6.12 -4.73
C ASN A 119 25.88 -6.29 -3.44
N ASP A 120 25.75 -6.51 -2.64
CA ASP A 120 26.35 -6.46 -1.51
C ASP A 120 25.72 -6.98 -0.42
N LEU A 121 25.18 -7.20 -0.13
CA LEU A 121 24.60 -7.62 0.92
C LEU A 121 24.58 -8.90 1.09
N TYR A 122 24.80 -9.04 0.61
CA TYR A 122 24.76 -10.21 0.43
C TYR A 122 25.87 -10.70 -0.15
N ASP A 123 26.29 -10.13 -0.42
CA ASP A 123 26.96 -9.96 -1.10
C ASP A 123 27.23 -9.99 -1.02
N GLY A 124 26.77 -9.90 -0.46
CA GLY A 124 26.64 -9.70 -0.66
C GLY A 124 26.36 -9.70 -0.37
N LYS A 125 26.58 -9.86 -0.09
CA LYS A 125 26.03 -9.63 -0.14
C LYS A 125 25.64 -9.84 -0.30
#